data_1f3b96c9f282ab4107ed6701647177d1
#
_entry.id   1f3b96c9f282ab4107ed6701647177d1
#
_cell.length_a   1.000
_cell.length_b   1.000
_cell.length_c   1.000
_cell.angle_alpha   90.00
_cell.angle_beta   90.00
_cell.angle_gamma   90.00
#
_symmetry.space_group_name_H-M   'P 1'
#
loop_
_entity.id
_entity.type
_entity.pdbx_description
1 polymer ?
#
loop_
_entity_poly.entity_id
_entity_poly.type
_entity_poly.pdbx_seq_one_letter_code
_entity_poly.pdbx_strand_id
1 'polypeptide(L)'
;MKIVVVGTRGIPNIMGGVETHCEELFPRIAKKGFDVTLIRRKSYVKDSRSEYVKLIDIKTPKKKSFEAIIHTFRAIWKAKTIGADIVHIHAIGPALLTPMARLLGMKVVFTHHGPDYDRNKWGTAAKTILKLGERMGTKYANEVIVISEVINNLLVKKYNRRDCHLIYNGVPEPKICEYPEYFEELGIKKGKYILGMCRFVPEKNLHHLIEAFVQTKHEGYKLVLAGDTDFEDEYSRNLKAMAKSNGVILTGFIKGKKLHSLLSNTRCYVLPSSHEGLPI
;
A
#
# COMPACT_ATOMS: atom_id res chain seq x y z
N MET A 1 0.87 -25.55 -8.52
CA MET A 1 1.34 -24.97 -7.24
C MET A 1 0.36 -23.89 -6.83
N LYS A 2 -0.18 -24.01 -5.62
CA LYS A 2 -1.18 -23.09 -5.07
C LYS A 2 -0.51 -22.08 -4.14
N ILE A 3 -0.66 -20.79 -4.49
CA ILE A 3 -0.13 -19.65 -3.73
C ILE A 3 -1.30 -18.94 -3.05
N VAL A 4 -1.22 -18.78 -1.74
CA VAL A 4 -2.21 -18.01 -0.97
C VAL A 4 -1.57 -16.74 -0.44
N VAL A 5 -2.14 -15.61 -0.82
CA VAL A 5 -1.66 -14.26 -0.47
C VAL A 5 -2.40 -13.75 0.75
N VAL A 6 -1.64 -13.29 1.75
CA VAL A 6 -2.17 -12.76 3.01
C VAL A 6 -1.42 -11.50 3.43
N GLY A 7 -2.01 -10.71 4.33
CA GLY A 7 -1.36 -9.53 4.90
C GLY A 7 -1.78 -8.19 4.26
N THR A 8 -2.50 -8.22 3.16
CA THR A 8 -3.13 -7.05 2.54
C THR A 8 -4.57 -6.86 3.00
N ARG A 9 -5.14 -5.69 2.76
CA ARG A 9 -6.58 -5.46 2.95
C ARG A 9 -7.40 -6.10 1.85
N GLY A 10 -6.85 -6.20 0.65
CA GLY A 10 -7.48 -6.86 -0.50
C GLY A 10 -7.23 -6.13 -1.82
N ILE A 11 -7.76 -6.71 -2.88
CA ILE A 11 -7.83 -6.21 -4.25
C ILE A 11 -9.24 -6.52 -4.80
N PRO A 12 -9.74 -5.90 -5.87
CA PRO A 12 -9.21 -4.70 -6.52
C PRO A 12 -9.67 -3.41 -5.87
N ASN A 13 -9.11 -2.30 -6.32
CA ASN A 13 -9.56 -0.95 -6.02
C ASN A 13 -9.48 -0.53 -4.55
N ILE A 14 -8.53 -1.07 -3.81
CA ILE A 14 -8.25 -0.67 -2.43
C ILE A 14 -7.05 0.29 -2.42
N MET A 15 -7.20 1.41 -1.70
CA MET A 15 -6.16 2.42 -1.60
C MET A 15 -4.98 1.92 -0.77
N GLY A 16 -3.76 1.98 -1.32
CA GLY A 16 -2.51 1.67 -0.61
C GLY A 16 -1.45 1.01 -1.49
N GLY A 17 -0.18 1.28 -1.21
CA GLY A 17 0.95 0.76 -2.00
C GLY A 17 1.01 -0.78 -2.02
N VAL A 18 0.83 -1.43 -0.87
CA VAL A 18 0.81 -2.90 -0.79
C VAL A 18 -0.36 -3.49 -1.59
N GLU A 19 -1.53 -2.85 -1.53
CA GLU A 19 -2.72 -3.26 -2.28
C GLU A 19 -2.50 -3.09 -3.78
N THR A 20 -1.97 -1.95 -4.22
CA THR A 20 -1.61 -1.69 -5.63
C THR A 20 -0.56 -2.69 -6.11
N HIS A 21 0.49 -2.94 -5.33
CA HIS A 21 1.49 -3.97 -5.64
C HIS A 21 0.84 -5.35 -5.83
N CYS A 22 -0.03 -5.77 -4.93
CA CYS A 22 -0.71 -7.07 -5.03
C CYS A 22 -1.68 -7.13 -6.22
N GLU A 23 -2.40 -6.03 -6.49
CA GLU A 23 -3.35 -5.92 -7.61
C GLU A 23 -2.64 -6.06 -8.96
N GLU A 24 -1.41 -5.56 -9.08
CA GLU A 24 -0.61 -5.65 -10.30
C GLU A 24 0.17 -6.97 -10.42
N LEU A 25 0.73 -7.47 -9.33
CA LEU A 25 1.61 -8.62 -9.34
C LEU A 25 0.86 -9.95 -9.50
N PHE A 26 -0.17 -10.19 -8.64
CA PHE A 26 -0.75 -11.53 -8.55
C PHE A 26 -1.55 -11.98 -9.77
N PRO A 27 -2.27 -11.11 -10.51
CA PRO A 27 -2.83 -11.51 -11.81
C PRO A 27 -1.76 -11.92 -12.83
N ARG A 28 -0.58 -11.27 -12.81
CA ARG A 28 0.53 -11.65 -13.69
C ARG A 28 1.14 -13.00 -13.33
N ILE A 29 1.25 -13.30 -12.02
CA ILE A 29 1.68 -14.61 -11.54
C ILE A 29 0.66 -15.68 -11.93
N ALA A 30 -0.63 -15.41 -11.77
CA ALA A 30 -1.68 -16.35 -12.15
C ALA A 30 -1.69 -16.65 -13.66
N LYS A 31 -1.46 -15.63 -14.51
CA LYS A 31 -1.30 -15.80 -15.97
C LYS A 31 -0.13 -16.71 -16.35
N LYS A 32 0.86 -16.87 -15.48
CA LYS A 32 1.98 -17.82 -15.67
C LYS A 32 1.64 -19.25 -15.24
N GLY A 33 0.37 -19.55 -14.93
CA GLY A 33 -0.11 -20.90 -14.62
C GLY A 33 -0.11 -21.26 -13.13
N PHE A 34 0.11 -20.30 -12.23
CA PHE A 34 -0.01 -20.54 -10.78
C PHE A 34 -1.47 -20.39 -10.32
N ASP A 35 -1.92 -21.28 -9.41
CA ASP A 35 -3.23 -21.15 -8.76
C ASP A 35 -3.11 -20.13 -7.61
N VAL A 36 -3.52 -18.90 -7.86
CA VAL A 36 -3.40 -17.81 -6.91
C VAL A 36 -4.72 -17.53 -6.22
N THR A 37 -4.70 -17.54 -4.89
CA THR A 37 -5.83 -17.12 -4.05
C THR A 37 -5.38 -15.97 -3.15
N LEU A 38 -6.12 -14.86 -3.13
CA LEU A 38 -5.86 -13.73 -2.26
C LEU A 38 -6.97 -13.62 -1.21
N ILE A 39 -6.57 -13.61 0.06
CA ILE A 39 -7.51 -13.51 1.19
C ILE A 39 -7.66 -12.06 1.60
N ARG A 40 -8.90 -11.55 1.52
CA ARG A 40 -9.26 -10.16 1.73
C ARG A 40 -9.94 -9.93 3.08
N ARG A 41 -9.81 -8.72 3.61
CA ARG A 41 -10.58 -8.26 4.76
C ARG A 41 -11.93 -7.74 4.28
N LYS A 42 -13.03 -8.42 4.65
CA LYS A 42 -14.39 -8.11 4.18
C LYS A 42 -14.81 -6.65 4.45
N SER A 43 -14.27 -6.03 5.48
CA SER A 43 -14.61 -4.64 5.85
C SER A 43 -14.11 -3.57 4.88
N TYR A 44 -13.11 -3.89 4.03
CA TYR A 44 -12.49 -2.95 3.09
C TYR A 44 -12.90 -3.17 1.63
N VAL A 45 -13.54 -4.30 1.33
CA VAL A 45 -13.81 -4.69 -0.04
C VAL A 45 -15.31 -4.65 -0.33
N LYS A 46 -15.64 -4.20 -1.55
CA LYS A 46 -16.99 -4.38 -2.13
C LYS A 46 -17.02 -5.72 -2.85
N ASP A 47 -18.21 -6.20 -3.20
CA ASP A 47 -18.36 -7.38 -4.03
C ASP A 47 -17.69 -7.11 -5.38
N SER A 48 -16.60 -7.81 -5.62
CA SER A 48 -15.76 -7.64 -6.80
C SER A 48 -15.11 -8.96 -7.14
N ARG A 49 -14.83 -9.15 -8.42
CA ARG A 49 -14.18 -10.35 -8.97
C ARG A 49 -12.83 -9.95 -9.54
N SER A 50 -11.92 -10.90 -9.60
CA SER A 50 -10.71 -10.84 -10.38
C SER A 50 -10.75 -11.96 -11.40
N GLU A 51 -10.33 -11.69 -12.61
CA GLU A 51 -10.35 -12.67 -13.70
C GLU A 51 -9.39 -13.84 -13.46
N TYR A 52 -8.24 -13.55 -12.85
CA TYR A 52 -7.15 -14.51 -12.73
C TYR A 52 -6.88 -14.96 -11.29
N VAL A 53 -7.34 -14.21 -10.30
CA VAL A 53 -7.04 -14.46 -8.88
C VAL A 53 -8.32 -14.83 -8.15
N LYS A 54 -8.29 -15.95 -7.45
CA LYS A 54 -9.40 -16.34 -6.56
C LYS A 54 -9.40 -15.43 -5.34
N LEU A 55 -10.56 -14.86 -5.00
CA LEU A 55 -10.71 -13.93 -3.88
C LEU A 55 -11.54 -14.58 -2.78
N ILE A 56 -11.03 -14.58 -1.55
CA ILE A 56 -11.74 -15.09 -0.37
C ILE A 56 -11.85 -13.98 0.67
N ASP A 57 -13.07 -13.67 1.08
CA ASP A 57 -13.34 -12.65 2.08
C ASP A 57 -13.45 -13.23 3.48
N ILE A 58 -12.68 -12.65 4.42
CA ILE A 58 -12.76 -13.01 5.84
C ILE A 58 -13.29 -11.82 6.65
N LYS A 59 -14.36 -12.04 7.42
CA LYS A 59 -14.87 -11.07 8.39
C LYS A 59 -13.91 -10.97 9.57
N THR A 60 -13.61 -9.75 9.99
CA THR A 60 -12.78 -9.44 11.16
C THR A 60 -13.40 -8.35 12.01
N PRO A 61 -13.15 -8.34 13.32
CA PRO A 61 -13.59 -7.24 14.19
C PRO A 61 -12.94 -5.92 13.74
N LYS A 62 -13.71 -4.84 13.70
CA LYS A 62 -13.24 -3.48 13.29
C LYS A 62 -12.35 -2.78 14.35
N LYS A 63 -11.59 -3.50 15.18
CA LYS A 63 -10.67 -2.91 16.16
C LYS A 63 -9.30 -2.68 15.52
N LYS A 64 -8.94 -1.42 15.24
CA LYS A 64 -7.73 -0.97 14.50
C LYS A 64 -6.42 -1.72 14.82
N SER A 65 -6.16 -2.07 16.09
CA SER A 65 -4.87 -2.64 16.51
C SER A 65 -4.76 -4.16 16.32
N PHE A 66 -5.85 -4.91 16.42
CA PHE A 66 -5.86 -6.37 16.38
C PHE A 66 -6.42 -6.96 15.09
N GLU A 67 -7.07 -6.14 14.26
CA GLU A 67 -7.70 -6.60 13.03
C GLU A 67 -6.72 -7.34 12.12
N ALA A 68 -5.52 -6.77 11.92
CA ALA A 68 -4.51 -7.35 11.06
C ALA A 68 -4.04 -8.73 11.54
N ILE A 69 -3.84 -8.89 12.85
CA ILE A 69 -3.36 -10.14 13.46
C ILE A 69 -4.47 -11.21 13.38
N ILE A 70 -5.70 -10.86 13.79
CA ILE A 70 -6.83 -11.79 13.74
C ILE A 70 -7.14 -12.21 12.30
N HIS A 71 -7.10 -11.26 11.37
CA HIS A 71 -7.26 -11.57 9.94
C HIS A 71 -6.20 -12.55 9.47
N THR A 72 -4.92 -12.26 9.73
CA THR A 72 -3.82 -13.10 9.27
C THR A 72 -3.89 -14.49 9.88
N PHE A 73 -4.24 -14.61 11.16
CA PHE A 73 -4.45 -15.90 11.81
C PHE A 73 -5.51 -16.74 11.06
N ARG A 74 -6.70 -16.15 10.84
CA ARG A 74 -7.79 -16.81 10.11
C ARG A 74 -7.40 -17.10 8.65
N ALA A 75 -6.66 -16.21 8.02
CA ALA A 75 -6.21 -16.36 6.64
C ALA A 75 -5.20 -17.50 6.49
N ILE A 76 -4.23 -17.64 7.40
CA ILE A 76 -3.27 -18.75 7.41
C ILE A 76 -4.00 -20.09 7.64
N TRP A 77 -4.96 -20.12 8.56
CA TRP A 77 -5.78 -21.32 8.78
C TRP A 77 -6.58 -21.67 7.53
N LYS A 78 -7.21 -20.67 6.89
CA LYS A 78 -7.93 -20.87 5.63
C LYS A 78 -7.00 -21.33 4.51
N ALA A 79 -5.77 -20.78 4.42
CA ALA A 79 -4.76 -21.22 3.46
C ALA A 79 -4.46 -22.72 3.61
N LYS A 80 -4.29 -23.20 4.87
CA LYS A 80 -4.10 -24.62 5.15
C LYS A 80 -5.30 -25.47 4.69
N THR A 81 -6.52 -25.05 5.02
CA THR A 81 -7.73 -25.81 4.67
C THR A 81 -7.99 -25.92 3.17
N ILE A 82 -7.51 -24.98 2.38
CA ILE A 82 -7.61 -25.03 0.91
C ILE A 82 -6.39 -25.65 0.23
N GLY A 83 -5.43 -26.18 1.01
CA GLY A 83 -4.25 -26.88 0.50
C GLY A 83 -3.24 -25.95 -0.17
N ALA A 84 -2.89 -24.84 0.50
CA ALA A 84 -1.83 -23.95 0.01
C ALA A 84 -0.46 -24.65 0.06
N ASP A 85 0.28 -24.59 -1.04
CA ASP A 85 1.69 -24.97 -1.10
C ASP A 85 2.57 -23.86 -0.51
N ILE A 86 2.24 -22.62 -0.87
CA ILE A 86 2.95 -21.41 -0.45
C ILE A 86 1.96 -20.41 0.16
N VAL A 87 2.32 -19.85 1.30
CA VAL A 87 1.70 -18.65 1.86
C VAL A 87 2.62 -17.47 1.62
N HIS A 88 2.16 -16.48 0.84
CA HIS A 88 2.89 -15.24 0.62
C HIS A 88 2.37 -14.16 1.56
N ILE A 89 3.19 -13.78 2.53
CA ILE A 89 2.84 -12.82 3.58
C ILE A 89 3.40 -11.45 3.23
N HIS A 90 2.53 -10.44 3.20
CA HIS A 90 2.92 -9.06 2.97
C HIS A 90 2.89 -8.24 4.25
N ALA A 91 3.92 -7.40 4.44
CA ALA A 91 4.15 -6.48 5.55
C ALA A 91 4.49 -7.15 6.90
N ILE A 92 5.20 -6.39 7.74
CA ILE A 92 5.79 -6.87 9.01
C ILE A 92 4.76 -7.24 10.08
N GLY A 93 3.60 -6.58 10.12
CA GLY A 93 2.56 -6.92 11.09
C GLY A 93 2.01 -8.34 10.91
N PRO A 94 1.49 -8.69 9.72
CA PRO A 94 1.09 -10.07 9.37
C PRO A 94 2.21 -11.10 9.51
N ALA A 95 3.46 -10.72 9.26
CA ALA A 95 4.62 -11.60 9.36
C ALA A 95 4.88 -12.16 10.78
N LEU A 96 4.24 -11.58 11.80
CA LEU A 96 4.24 -12.15 13.17
C LEU A 96 3.79 -13.62 13.18
N LEU A 97 2.91 -14.00 12.27
CA LEU A 97 2.36 -15.36 12.19
C LEU A 97 3.08 -16.29 11.21
N THR A 98 4.26 -15.89 10.72
CA THR A 98 5.12 -16.73 9.89
C THR A 98 5.44 -18.10 10.53
N PRO A 99 5.80 -18.18 11.83
CA PRO A 99 6.05 -19.48 12.48
C PRO A 99 4.83 -20.41 12.45
N MET A 100 3.62 -19.86 12.63
CA MET A 100 2.39 -20.65 12.53
C MET A 100 2.21 -21.28 11.15
N ALA A 101 2.40 -20.51 10.07
CA ALA A 101 2.28 -21.02 8.71
C ALA A 101 3.29 -22.14 8.44
N ARG A 102 4.52 -21.99 8.95
CA ARG A 102 5.58 -23.02 8.89
C ARG A 102 5.23 -24.28 9.64
N LEU A 103 4.73 -24.14 10.87
CA LEU A 103 4.29 -25.29 11.70
C LEU A 103 3.14 -26.07 11.07
N LEU A 104 2.27 -25.38 10.32
CA LEU A 104 1.21 -26.01 9.54
C LEU A 104 1.71 -26.68 8.25
N GLY A 105 3.03 -26.73 7.99
CA GLY A 105 3.66 -27.42 6.87
C GLY A 105 3.65 -26.65 5.55
N MET A 106 3.29 -25.36 5.53
CA MET A 106 3.31 -24.56 4.32
C MET A 106 4.67 -23.86 4.15
N LYS A 107 5.11 -23.68 2.91
CA LYS A 107 6.25 -22.81 2.61
C LYS A 107 5.80 -21.35 2.72
N VAL A 108 6.68 -20.48 3.23
CA VAL A 108 6.36 -19.07 3.42
C VAL A 108 7.32 -18.20 2.63
N VAL A 109 6.77 -17.33 1.81
CA VAL A 109 7.43 -16.17 1.21
C VAL A 109 6.99 -14.94 1.99
N PHE A 110 7.93 -14.11 2.43
CA PHE A 110 7.64 -12.88 3.14
C PHE A 110 8.15 -11.67 2.34
N THR A 111 7.27 -10.73 1.98
CA THR A 111 7.69 -9.46 1.38
C THR A 111 7.66 -8.35 2.41
N HIS A 112 8.84 -7.75 2.61
CA HIS A 112 9.04 -6.63 3.52
C HIS A 112 8.86 -5.31 2.77
N HIS A 113 7.77 -4.57 3.07
CA HIS A 113 7.43 -3.31 2.41
C HIS A 113 7.94 -2.05 3.12
N GLY A 114 8.66 -2.20 4.22
CA GLY A 114 9.20 -1.11 5.01
C GLY A 114 8.98 -1.27 6.51
N PRO A 115 9.76 -0.55 7.34
CA PRO A 115 9.68 -0.61 8.79
C PRO A 115 8.50 0.22 9.31
N ASP A 116 7.28 -0.30 9.20
CA ASP A 116 6.04 0.40 9.60
C ASP A 116 6.04 0.90 11.05
N TYR A 117 6.90 0.37 11.92
CA TYR A 117 7.04 0.82 13.31
C TYR A 117 7.67 2.23 13.45
N ASP A 118 8.30 2.75 12.41
CA ASP A 118 8.86 4.12 12.41
C ASP A 118 7.76 5.19 12.21
N ARG A 119 6.57 4.79 11.83
CA ARG A 119 5.43 5.70 11.67
C ARG A 119 4.92 6.20 13.02
N ASN A 120 4.69 7.50 13.12
CA ASN A 120 4.28 8.19 14.36
C ASN A 120 2.91 7.73 14.91
N LYS A 121 2.06 7.16 14.09
CA LYS A 121 0.73 6.68 14.49
C LYS A 121 0.74 5.48 15.46
N TRP A 122 1.87 4.82 15.63
CA TRP A 122 1.96 3.64 16.46
C TRP A 122 2.47 3.95 17.87
N GLY A 123 1.72 3.57 18.88
CA GLY A 123 2.20 3.58 20.28
C GLY A 123 3.24 2.47 20.54
N THR A 124 3.91 2.53 21.68
CA THR A 124 5.04 1.65 22.04
C THR A 124 4.71 0.16 21.91
N ALA A 125 3.56 -0.28 22.42
CA ALA A 125 3.14 -1.68 22.34
C ALA A 125 2.97 -2.14 20.87
N ALA A 126 2.35 -1.32 20.03
CA ALA A 126 2.18 -1.65 18.61
C ALA A 126 3.53 -1.69 17.87
N LYS A 127 4.46 -0.77 18.17
CA LYS A 127 5.82 -0.78 17.63
C LYS A 127 6.57 -2.07 18.01
N THR A 128 6.42 -2.53 19.24
CA THR A 128 7.04 -3.78 19.73
C THR A 128 6.49 -5.00 18.95
N ILE A 129 5.18 -5.06 18.76
CA ILE A 129 4.52 -6.13 17.98
C ILE A 129 5.00 -6.10 16.53
N LEU A 130 5.12 -4.94 15.90
CA LEU A 130 5.62 -4.80 14.52
C LEU A 130 7.08 -5.23 14.39
N LYS A 131 7.95 -4.85 15.36
CA LYS A 131 9.35 -5.31 15.41
C LYS A 131 9.44 -6.82 15.61
N LEU A 132 8.58 -7.39 16.44
CA LEU A 132 8.50 -8.84 16.61
C LEU A 132 8.05 -9.52 15.30
N GLY A 133 7.05 -8.96 14.61
CA GLY A 133 6.60 -9.45 13.31
C GLY A 133 7.70 -9.41 12.25
N GLU A 134 8.45 -8.31 12.17
CA GLU A 134 9.64 -8.22 11.31
C GLU A 134 10.64 -9.34 11.62
N ARG A 135 10.96 -9.56 12.91
CA ARG A 135 11.86 -10.65 13.34
C ARG A 135 11.32 -12.02 12.96
N MET A 136 10.03 -12.28 13.19
CA MET A 136 9.41 -13.57 12.88
C MET A 136 9.39 -13.84 11.36
N GLY A 137 9.00 -12.84 10.55
CA GLY A 137 9.04 -12.94 9.10
C GLY A 137 10.44 -13.18 8.58
N THR A 138 11.40 -12.36 9.01
CA THR A 138 12.79 -12.46 8.56
C THR A 138 13.46 -13.79 8.96
N LYS A 139 13.19 -14.28 10.18
CA LYS A 139 13.85 -15.48 10.68
C LYS A 139 13.23 -16.79 10.16
N TYR A 140 11.90 -16.84 10.03
CA TYR A 140 11.19 -18.11 9.83
C TYR A 140 10.59 -18.27 8.42
N ALA A 141 10.57 -17.23 7.58
CA ALA A 141 10.18 -17.40 6.19
C ALA A 141 11.23 -18.23 5.44
N ASN A 142 10.77 -19.05 4.48
CA ASN A 142 11.65 -19.75 3.58
C ASN A 142 12.41 -18.77 2.70
N GLU A 143 11.67 -17.85 2.10
CA GLU A 143 12.19 -16.81 1.23
C GLU A 143 11.74 -15.44 1.72
N VAL A 144 12.65 -14.46 1.66
CA VAL A 144 12.38 -13.08 2.03
C VAL A 144 12.61 -12.18 0.83
N ILE A 145 11.60 -11.44 0.46
CA ILE A 145 11.67 -10.42 -0.59
C ILE A 145 11.76 -9.05 0.09
N VAL A 146 12.71 -8.24 -0.32
CA VAL A 146 12.87 -6.84 0.09
C VAL A 146 12.73 -5.93 -1.11
N ILE A 147 12.02 -4.81 -0.94
CA ILE A 147 11.68 -3.92 -2.05
C ILE A 147 12.69 -2.78 -2.26
N SER A 148 13.72 -2.68 -1.42
CA SER A 148 14.79 -1.68 -1.57
C SER A 148 16.07 -2.14 -0.87
N GLU A 149 17.20 -1.58 -1.29
CA GLU A 149 18.49 -1.83 -0.64
C GLU A 149 18.53 -1.36 0.82
N VAL A 150 17.82 -0.28 1.13
CA VAL A 150 17.71 0.22 2.52
C VAL A 150 17.12 -0.87 3.42
N ILE A 151 16.05 -1.54 2.97
CA ILE A 151 15.43 -2.63 3.71
C ILE A 151 16.35 -3.86 3.75
N ASN A 152 17.03 -4.19 2.65
CA ASN A 152 18.00 -5.27 2.61
C ASN A 152 19.10 -5.07 3.65
N ASN A 153 19.71 -3.91 3.65
CA ASN A 153 20.79 -3.54 4.60
C ASN A 153 20.28 -3.56 6.05
N LEU A 154 19.04 -3.14 6.29
CA LEU A 154 18.40 -3.21 7.60
C LEU A 154 18.30 -4.66 8.09
N LEU A 155 17.85 -5.60 7.24
CA LEU A 155 17.70 -7.00 7.60
C LEU A 155 19.05 -7.70 7.80
N VAL A 156 20.05 -7.39 6.98
CA VAL A 156 21.43 -7.88 7.16
C VAL A 156 21.99 -7.40 8.50
N LYS A 157 21.92 -6.09 8.78
CA LYS A 157 22.46 -5.49 10.00
C LYS A 157 21.78 -5.99 11.27
N LYS A 158 20.44 -6.13 11.23
CA LYS A 158 19.64 -6.37 12.44
C LYS A 158 19.43 -7.85 12.73
N TYR A 159 19.36 -8.69 11.69
CA TYR A 159 19.02 -10.11 11.81
C TYR A 159 20.06 -11.04 11.17
N ASN A 160 21.12 -10.52 10.58
CA ASN A 160 22.14 -11.27 9.81
C ASN A 160 21.53 -12.10 8.67
N ARG A 161 20.39 -11.68 8.09
CA ARG A 161 19.74 -12.34 6.96
C ARG A 161 20.32 -11.81 5.65
N ARG A 162 21.19 -12.60 4.98
CA ARG A 162 21.94 -12.20 3.77
C ARG A 162 21.39 -12.78 2.47
N ASP A 163 20.48 -13.72 2.55
CA ASP A 163 19.85 -14.45 1.45
C ASP A 163 18.47 -13.86 1.07
N CYS A 164 18.28 -12.56 1.28
CA CYS A 164 17.09 -11.86 0.83
C CYS A 164 17.12 -11.62 -0.67
N HIS A 165 15.97 -11.72 -1.31
CA HIS A 165 15.78 -11.37 -2.71
C HIS A 165 15.44 -9.89 -2.82
N LEU A 166 16.33 -9.08 -3.37
CA LEU A 166 16.05 -7.68 -3.68
C LEU A 166 15.23 -7.62 -4.97
N ILE A 167 13.94 -7.33 -4.83
CA ILE A 167 13.01 -7.18 -5.95
C ILE A 167 12.26 -5.85 -5.76
N TYR A 168 12.62 -4.87 -6.57
CA TYR A 168 11.98 -3.55 -6.53
C TYR A 168 10.50 -3.64 -6.92
N ASN A 169 9.70 -2.72 -6.37
CA ASN A 169 8.33 -2.56 -6.84
C ASN A 169 8.33 -2.17 -8.32
N GLY A 170 7.57 -2.90 -9.11
CA GLY A 170 7.32 -2.55 -10.51
C GLY A 170 6.09 -1.66 -10.63
N VAL A 171 6.07 -0.87 -11.69
CA VAL A 171 4.90 -0.11 -12.14
C VAL A 171 4.54 -0.52 -13.56
N PRO A 172 3.26 -0.46 -13.97
CA PRO A 172 2.90 -0.60 -15.37
C PRO A 172 3.57 0.46 -16.23
N GLU A 173 3.81 0.17 -17.51
CA GLU A 173 4.25 1.21 -18.43
C GLU A 173 3.32 2.41 -18.39
N PRO A 174 3.87 3.64 -18.24
CA PRO A 174 3.06 4.83 -18.15
C PRO A 174 2.30 5.03 -19.49
N LYS A 175 0.99 5.19 -19.37
CA LYS A 175 0.13 5.50 -20.51
C LYS A 175 -0.12 7.00 -20.52
N ILE A 176 0.41 7.68 -21.54
CA ILE A 176 0.03 9.07 -21.79
C ILE A 176 -1.47 9.08 -22.06
N CYS A 177 -2.20 9.85 -21.29
CA CYS A 177 -3.65 9.89 -21.35
C CYS A 177 -4.10 11.35 -21.21
N GLU A 178 -5.03 11.75 -22.05
CA GLU A 178 -5.74 13.01 -21.92
C GLU A 178 -7.21 12.74 -21.59
N TYR A 179 -7.75 13.51 -20.68
CA TYR A 179 -9.15 13.48 -20.29
C TYR A 179 -9.64 14.91 -20.07
N PRO A 180 -9.91 15.65 -21.19
CA PRO A 180 -10.27 17.07 -21.14
C PRO A 180 -11.45 17.36 -20.23
N GLU A 181 -12.51 16.54 -20.29
CA GLU A 181 -13.72 16.72 -19.48
C GLU A 181 -13.41 16.68 -17.98
N TYR A 182 -12.41 15.89 -17.59
CA TYR A 182 -11.99 15.81 -16.19
C TYR A 182 -11.18 17.06 -15.77
N PHE A 183 -10.43 17.65 -16.70
CA PHE A 183 -9.74 18.92 -16.43
C PHE A 183 -10.74 20.09 -16.29
N GLU A 184 -11.79 20.11 -17.10
CA GLU A 184 -12.89 21.06 -16.96
C GLU A 184 -13.62 20.89 -15.63
N GLU A 185 -13.95 19.64 -15.24
CA GLU A 185 -14.56 19.31 -13.93
C GLU A 185 -13.72 19.87 -12.77
N LEU A 186 -12.39 19.79 -12.85
CA LEU A 186 -11.46 20.28 -11.84
C LEU A 186 -11.07 21.75 -11.99
N GLY A 187 -11.46 22.42 -13.07
CA GLY A 187 -11.06 23.78 -13.37
C GLY A 187 -9.55 23.98 -13.56
N ILE A 188 -8.84 22.95 -14.10
CA ILE A 188 -7.41 22.96 -14.35
C ILE A 188 -7.08 22.99 -15.84
N LYS A 189 -5.84 23.37 -16.17
CA LYS A 189 -5.31 23.33 -17.53
C LYS A 189 -4.07 22.44 -17.60
N LYS A 190 -3.89 21.72 -18.72
CA LYS A 190 -2.71 20.90 -19.00
C LYS A 190 -1.42 21.69 -18.75
N GLY A 191 -0.49 21.12 -17.98
CA GLY A 191 0.79 21.72 -17.65
C GLY A 191 0.72 22.95 -16.70
N LYS A 192 -0.47 23.30 -16.19
CA LYS A 192 -0.68 24.45 -15.30
C LYS A 192 -1.13 24.05 -13.89
N TYR A 193 -0.70 22.88 -13.43
CA TYR A 193 -0.91 22.44 -12.05
C TYR A 193 0.26 21.62 -11.54
N ILE A 194 0.39 21.61 -10.21
CA ILE A 194 1.29 20.75 -9.44
C ILE A 194 0.44 19.64 -8.84
N LEU A 195 0.91 18.42 -8.87
CA LEU A 195 0.19 17.24 -8.37
C LEU A 195 0.89 16.64 -7.15
N GLY A 196 0.18 16.57 -6.04
CA GLY A 196 0.52 15.69 -4.91
C GLY A 196 -0.43 14.51 -4.88
N MET A 197 0.10 13.28 -4.76
CA MET A 197 -0.76 12.09 -4.76
C MET A 197 -0.29 11.07 -3.72
N CYS A 198 -1.06 10.89 -2.66
CA CYS A 198 -0.81 9.89 -1.63
C CYS A 198 -2.03 9.76 -0.69
N ARG A 199 -1.93 8.90 0.31
CA ARG A 199 -2.90 8.88 1.40
C ARG A 199 -2.74 10.11 2.29
N PHE A 200 -3.85 10.64 2.79
CA PHE A 200 -3.86 11.81 3.69
C PHE A 200 -3.53 11.38 5.13
N VAL A 201 -2.24 11.19 5.37
CA VAL A 201 -1.68 10.78 6.67
C VAL A 201 -0.46 11.64 7.02
N PRO A 202 -0.15 11.85 8.31
CA PRO A 202 0.89 12.81 8.74
C PRO A 202 2.24 12.62 8.06
N GLU A 203 2.71 11.38 7.91
CA GLU A 203 4.00 11.06 7.33
C GLU A 203 4.18 11.44 5.85
N LYS A 204 3.08 11.82 5.18
CA LYS A 204 3.09 12.29 3.78
C LYS A 204 3.29 13.80 3.65
N ASN A 205 3.21 14.55 4.75
CA ASN A 205 3.51 15.98 4.85
C ASN A 205 2.81 16.87 3.80
N LEU A 206 1.60 16.50 3.37
CA LEU A 206 0.87 17.28 2.36
C LEU A 206 0.55 18.70 2.84
N HIS A 207 0.45 18.95 4.15
CA HIS A 207 0.29 20.29 4.72
C HIS A 207 1.49 21.18 4.36
N HIS A 208 2.73 20.69 4.41
CA HIS A 208 3.90 21.44 3.97
C HIS A 208 3.88 21.74 2.46
N LEU A 209 3.31 20.84 1.64
CA LEU A 209 3.14 21.13 0.22
C LEU A 209 2.13 22.27 0.00
N ILE A 210 1.04 22.29 0.76
CA ILE A 210 0.07 23.40 0.70
C ILE A 210 0.73 24.71 1.15
N GLU A 211 1.44 24.70 2.30
CA GLU A 211 2.15 25.86 2.83
C GLU A 211 3.15 26.42 1.80
N ALA A 212 3.99 25.55 1.24
CA ALA A 212 4.98 25.95 0.24
C ALA A 212 4.31 26.52 -1.03
N PHE A 213 3.22 25.91 -1.47
CA PHE A 213 2.47 26.40 -2.63
C PHE A 213 1.90 27.80 -2.39
N VAL A 214 1.32 28.04 -1.21
CA VAL A 214 0.74 29.35 -0.84
C VAL A 214 1.81 30.45 -0.73
N GLN A 215 3.01 30.09 -0.23
CA GLN A 215 4.12 31.04 -0.07
C GLN A 215 4.82 31.41 -1.39
N THR A 216 4.65 30.60 -2.44
CA THR A 216 5.32 30.83 -3.73
C THR A 216 4.46 31.68 -4.66
N LYS A 217 5.12 32.49 -5.53
CA LYS A 217 4.45 33.15 -6.64
C LYS A 217 4.20 32.13 -7.76
N HIS A 218 2.95 31.70 -7.89
CA HIS A 218 2.57 30.63 -8.81
C HIS A 218 1.46 31.05 -9.78
N GLU A 219 1.57 32.23 -10.37
CA GLU A 219 0.55 32.81 -11.26
C GLU A 219 0.05 31.81 -12.31
N GLY A 220 -1.27 31.59 -12.32
CA GLY A 220 -1.93 30.67 -13.24
C GLY A 220 -1.74 29.17 -12.98
N TYR A 221 -1.04 28.78 -11.91
CA TYR A 221 -0.95 27.39 -11.48
C TYR A 221 -1.99 27.04 -10.41
N LYS A 222 -2.37 25.77 -10.36
CA LYS A 222 -3.20 25.19 -9.32
C LYS A 222 -2.43 24.10 -8.58
N LEU A 223 -2.74 23.88 -7.31
CA LEU A 223 -2.31 22.68 -6.60
C LEU A 223 -3.47 21.67 -6.58
N VAL A 224 -3.17 20.44 -7.00
CA VAL A 224 -4.13 19.32 -7.00
C VAL A 224 -3.59 18.26 -6.06
N LEU A 225 -4.40 17.85 -5.08
CA LEU A 225 -4.09 16.74 -4.19
C LEU A 225 -5.03 15.57 -4.49
N ALA A 226 -4.46 14.47 -4.98
CA ALA A 226 -5.17 13.25 -5.27
C ALA A 226 -4.94 12.21 -4.15
N GLY A 227 -6.01 11.63 -3.66
CA GLY A 227 -5.98 10.67 -2.57
C GLY A 227 -7.00 10.98 -1.49
N ASP A 228 -7.01 10.17 -0.47
CA ASP A 228 -7.86 10.33 0.70
C ASP A 228 -7.28 9.54 1.88
N THR A 229 -8.06 9.34 2.94
CA THR A 229 -7.74 8.46 4.07
C THR A 229 -8.78 7.34 4.18
N ASP A 230 -8.37 6.19 4.70
CA ASP A 230 -9.29 5.07 4.97
C ASP A 230 -10.26 5.36 6.13
N PHE A 231 -9.77 6.14 7.11
CA PHE A 231 -10.53 6.57 8.27
C PHE A 231 -10.18 8.02 8.55
N GLU A 232 -11.18 8.87 8.55
CA GLU A 232 -11.01 10.27 8.83
C GLU A 232 -10.54 10.48 10.27
N ASP A 233 -9.42 11.19 10.42
CA ASP A 233 -8.83 11.58 11.68
C ASP A 233 -8.65 13.12 11.74
N GLU A 234 -8.09 13.61 12.83
CA GLU A 234 -7.87 15.04 13.03
C GLU A 234 -6.96 15.63 11.93
N TYR A 235 -5.85 14.93 11.61
CA TYR A 235 -4.93 15.37 10.57
C TYR A 235 -5.63 15.50 9.21
N SER A 236 -6.35 14.48 8.78
CA SER A 236 -7.01 14.48 7.46
C SER A 236 -8.12 15.53 7.37
N ARG A 237 -8.86 15.78 8.47
CA ARG A 237 -9.85 16.88 8.53
C ARG A 237 -9.18 18.25 8.41
N ASN A 238 -8.10 18.48 9.16
CA ASN A 238 -7.35 19.72 9.14
C ASN A 238 -6.71 19.97 7.76
N LEU A 239 -6.14 18.92 7.15
CA LEU A 239 -5.58 18.99 5.80
C LEU A 239 -6.64 19.38 4.76
N LYS A 240 -7.82 18.73 4.81
CA LYS A 240 -8.94 19.06 3.88
C LYS A 240 -9.45 20.50 4.10
N ALA A 241 -9.55 20.94 5.34
CA ALA A 241 -9.94 22.33 5.66
C ALA A 241 -8.90 23.32 5.14
N MET A 242 -7.60 23.08 5.37
CA MET A 242 -6.50 23.88 4.87
C MET A 242 -6.47 23.93 3.34
N ALA A 243 -6.68 22.80 2.68
CA ALA A 243 -6.77 22.76 1.22
C ALA A 243 -7.91 23.62 0.69
N LYS A 244 -9.10 23.52 1.29
CA LYS A 244 -10.28 24.29 0.91
C LYS A 244 -10.05 25.80 1.09
N SER A 245 -9.49 26.24 2.23
CA SER A 245 -9.26 27.68 2.50
C SER A 245 -8.22 28.31 1.57
N ASN A 246 -7.32 27.51 0.99
CA ASN A 246 -6.26 27.97 0.08
C ASN A 246 -6.55 27.66 -1.40
N GLY A 247 -7.76 27.27 -1.77
CA GLY A 247 -8.14 27.01 -3.16
C GLY A 247 -7.44 25.78 -3.78
N VAL A 248 -6.94 24.85 -2.95
CA VAL A 248 -6.33 23.61 -3.39
C VAL A 248 -7.43 22.62 -3.79
N ILE A 249 -7.23 21.96 -4.92
CA ILE A 249 -8.20 21.03 -5.49
C ILE A 249 -7.99 19.64 -4.88
N LEU A 250 -9.03 19.08 -4.29
CA LEU A 250 -9.04 17.72 -3.75
C LEU A 250 -9.84 16.80 -4.68
N THR A 251 -9.20 15.78 -5.24
CA THR A 251 -9.88 14.84 -6.16
C THR A 251 -10.51 13.64 -5.46
N GLY A 252 -10.16 13.41 -4.18
CA GLY A 252 -10.40 12.13 -3.54
C GLY A 252 -9.55 11.01 -4.15
N PHE A 253 -9.88 9.77 -3.82
CA PHE A 253 -9.19 8.60 -4.36
C PHE A 253 -9.61 8.33 -5.81
N ILE A 254 -8.65 8.40 -6.73
CA ILE A 254 -8.86 8.19 -8.17
C ILE A 254 -7.99 7.05 -8.69
N LYS A 255 -8.44 6.42 -9.78
CA LYS A 255 -7.74 5.37 -10.54
C LYS A 255 -8.00 5.48 -12.04
N GLY A 256 -7.33 4.63 -12.81
CA GLY A 256 -7.57 4.46 -14.25
C GLY A 256 -7.35 5.76 -15.04
N LYS A 257 -8.27 6.08 -15.95
CA LYS A 257 -8.15 7.21 -16.88
C LYS A 257 -7.95 8.56 -16.15
N LYS A 258 -8.68 8.82 -15.07
CA LYS A 258 -8.54 10.05 -14.26
C LYS A 258 -7.12 10.17 -13.68
N LEU A 259 -6.59 9.10 -13.10
CA LEU A 259 -5.23 9.07 -12.54
C LEU A 259 -4.17 9.27 -13.61
N HIS A 260 -4.25 8.49 -14.70
CA HIS A 260 -3.28 8.59 -15.80
C HIS A 260 -3.28 9.97 -16.43
N SER A 261 -4.46 10.58 -16.60
CA SER A 261 -4.58 11.93 -17.15
C SER A 261 -3.90 12.97 -16.25
N LEU A 262 -4.13 12.93 -14.94
CA LEU A 262 -3.45 13.86 -14.02
C LEU A 262 -1.94 13.67 -14.00
N LEU A 263 -1.44 12.44 -13.99
CA LEU A 263 0.00 12.17 -14.01
C LEU A 263 0.66 12.58 -15.31
N SER A 264 0.01 12.31 -16.45
CA SER A 264 0.58 12.62 -17.78
C SER A 264 0.67 14.11 -18.08
N ASN A 265 -0.15 14.92 -17.45
CA ASN A 265 -0.30 16.33 -17.83
C ASN A 265 0.03 17.31 -16.71
N THR A 266 0.53 16.83 -15.56
CA THR A 266 1.02 17.72 -14.50
C THR A 266 2.31 18.43 -14.91
N ARG A 267 2.52 19.64 -14.41
CA ARG A 267 3.80 20.34 -14.56
C ARG A 267 4.88 19.69 -13.72
N CYS A 268 4.51 19.30 -12.51
CA CYS A 268 5.40 18.71 -11.53
C CYS A 268 4.61 17.79 -10.60
N TYR A 269 5.17 16.64 -10.28
CA TYR A 269 4.69 15.75 -9.23
C TYR A 269 5.53 15.93 -7.97
N VAL A 270 4.87 16.13 -6.83
CA VAL A 270 5.55 16.35 -5.54
C VAL A 270 5.07 15.33 -4.51
N LEU A 271 6.01 14.62 -3.90
CA LEU A 271 5.78 13.69 -2.80
C LEU A 271 6.67 14.11 -1.60
N PRO A 272 6.16 14.95 -0.67
CA PRO A 272 6.96 15.51 0.42
C PRO A 272 7.09 14.57 1.62
N SER A 273 6.94 13.28 1.42
CA SER A 273 6.95 12.26 2.46
C SER A 273 8.25 12.25 3.27
N SER A 274 8.16 12.18 4.58
CA SER A 274 9.32 11.99 5.47
C SER A 274 9.76 10.53 5.55
N HIS A 275 8.94 9.59 5.14
CA HIS A 275 9.23 8.16 5.25
C HIS A 275 8.58 7.36 4.11
N GLU A 276 9.41 6.66 3.33
CA GLU A 276 8.99 5.76 2.25
C GLU A 276 9.83 4.47 2.26
N GLY A 277 9.21 3.36 1.87
CA GLY A 277 9.94 2.13 1.59
C GLY A 277 10.47 2.13 0.16
N LEU A 278 9.58 2.12 -0.79
CA LEU A 278 9.74 2.40 -2.22
C LEU A 278 8.35 2.78 -2.73
N PRO A 279 8.07 4.06 -3.00
CA PRO A 279 6.76 4.50 -3.45
C PRO A 279 6.42 3.90 -4.83
N ILE A 280 5.12 3.61 -5.01
CA ILE A 280 4.55 3.07 -6.26
C ILE A 280 3.66 4.15 -6.87
#